data_78cdec56baa8cdda71dfb53d3e76e11e
#
_entry.id   78cdec56baa8cdda71dfb53d3e76e11e
#
_cell.length_a   1.000
_cell.length_b   1.000
_cell.length_c   1.000
_cell.angle_alpha   90.00
_cell.angle_beta   90.00
_cell.angle_gamma   90.00
#
_symmetry.space_group_name_H-M   'P 1'
#
loop_
_entity.id
_entity.type
_entity.pdbx_description
1 polymer ?
#
loop_
_entity_poly.entity_id
_entity_poly.type
_entity_poly.pdbx_seq_one_letter_code
_entity_poly.pdbx_strand_id
1 'polypeptide(L)'
;MTRTQELLLALLGAVLLLVLAWAVPWLRFVLTVALAKSLAVFGILLLLRAGQVSFGHALYLALAAYTAAFTAMLIPEALILLPVAAIASALVGLVVGLFVVRYREIFFGMLNLALSMVFYSLLEKFYSITHGTDGMRLPPLRFAGMPLEGEFQGWVLLILAVVLALGFGALVRIYLGSPMGQALAGIKTRETRLEFLGVPARRVLLAAYVLAALMAGCGGAVLAMTTRLVTPALAYWTASGELVFIAILGGAGSVFGPVIGAVAFELTRVYAAALVADAWQLILGSVLLLVILFAPGGLWGMGKSLLSRRKTA
;
A
#
# COMPACT_ATOMS: atom_id res chain seq x y z
N MET A 1 -20.35 -2.07 13.75
CA MET A 1 -19.36 -1.96 14.86
C MET A 1 -19.31 -0.54 15.35
N THR A 2 -19.21 -0.31 16.64
CA THR A 2 -19.01 1.03 17.21
C THR A 2 -17.56 1.48 16.96
N ARG A 3 -17.34 2.82 16.96
CA ARG A 3 -16.01 3.42 16.75
C ARG A 3 -14.95 2.89 17.73
N THR A 4 -15.37 2.64 18.97
CA THR A 4 -14.53 2.09 20.05
C THR A 4 -14.13 0.63 19.77
N GLN A 5 -15.05 -0.19 19.27
CA GLN A 5 -14.78 -1.60 18.95
C GLN A 5 -13.76 -1.74 17.82
N GLU A 6 -13.80 -0.86 16.82
CA GLU A 6 -12.83 -0.90 15.72
C GLU A 6 -11.44 -0.44 16.16
N LEU A 7 -11.35 0.58 17.02
CA LEU A 7 -10.08 0.99 17.62
C LEU A 7 -9.47 -0.12 18.47
N LEU A 8 -10.27 -0.78 19.30
CA LEU A 8 -9.82 -1.93 20.09
C LEU A 8 -9.31 -3.06 19.22
N LEU A 9 -10.00 -3.40 18.13
CA LEU A 9 -9.56 -4.44 17.20
C LEU A 9 -8.27 -4.05 16.47
N ALA A 10 -8.11 -2.77 16.09
CA ALA A 10 -6.87 -2.28 15.48
C ALA A 10 -5.68 -2.40 16.44
N LEU A 11 -5.87 -2.00 17.70
CA LEU A 11 -4.83 -2.09 18.72
C LEU A 11 -4.51 -3.56 19.06
N LEU A 12 -5.52 -4.42 19.21
CA LEU A 12 -5.32 -5.85 19.43
C LEU A 12 -4.57 -6.50 18.26
N GLY A 13 -4.91 -6.15 17.01
CA GLY A 13 -4.19 -6.60 15.82
C GLY A 13 -2.73 -6.15 15.82
N ALA A 14 -2.47 -4.89 16.17
CA ALA A 14 -1.11 -4.35 16.27
C ALA A 14 -0.29 -5.07 17.35
N VAL A 15 -0.87 -5.28 18.55
CA VAL A 15 -0.22 -6.02 19.63
C VAL A 15 0.06 -7.47 19.20
N LEU A 16 -0.89 -8.13 18.54
CA LEU A 16 -0.69 -9.49 18.02
C LEU A 16 0.49 -9.55 17.04
N LEU A 17 0.58 -8.59 16.09
CA LEU A 17 1.70 -8.54 15.14
C LEU A 17 3.05 -8.35 15.85
N LEU A 18 3.11 -7.49 16.89
CA LEU A 18 4.32 -7.26 17.66
C LEU A 18 4.72 -8.50 18.49
N VAL A 19 3.75 -9.19 19.09
CA VAL A 19 3.98 -10.45 19.83
C VAL A 19 4.48 -11.56 18.91
N LEU A 20 3.90 -11.71 17.71
CA LEU A 20 4.36 -12.66 16.71
C LEU A 20 5.78 -12.35 16.26
N ALA A 21 6.10 -11.07 16.02
CA ALA A 21 7.44 -10.61 15.66
C ALA A 21 8.48 -10.82 16.77
N TRP A 22 8.05 -10.81 18.04
CA TRP A 22 8.91 -11.13 19.19
C TRP A 22 9.16 -12.63 19.27
N ALA A 23 8.13 -13.45 19.13
CA ALA A 23 8.24 -14.90 19.21
C ALA A 23 9.03 -15.50 18.04
N VAL A 24 8.97 -14.87 16.85
CA VAL A 24 9.56 -15.41 15.61
C VAL A 24 10.37 -14.32 14.92
N PRO A 25 11.69 -14.22 15.14
CA PRO A 25 12.53 -13.09 14.68
C PRO A 25 12.53 -12.84 13.17
N TRP A 26 12.54 -13.89 12.34
CA TRP A 26 12.52 -13.72 10.87
C TRP A 26 11.21 -13.08 10.35
N LEU A 27 10.13 -13.22 11.12
CA LEU A 27 8.83 -12.67 10.77
C LEU A 27 8.81 -11.13 10.81
N ARG A 28 9.73 -10.50 11.57
CA ARG A 28 9.86 -9.03 11.64
C ARG A 28 10.03 -8.42 10.26
N PHE A 29 10.93 -8.98 9.45
CA PHE A 29 11.16 -8.51 8.08
C PHE A 29 9.89 -8.66 7.22
N VAL A 30 9.27 -9.84 7.24
CA VAL A 30 8.07 -10.14 6.44
C VAL A 30 6.90 -9.24 6.82
N LEU A 31 6.67 -9.05 8.12
CA LEU A 31 5.59 -8.17 8.61
C LEU A 31 5.85 -6.71 8.25
N THR A 32 7.11 -6.25 8.32
CA THR A 32 7.45 -4.87 7.93
C THR A 32 7.19 -4.64 6.45
N VAL A 33 7.59 -5.58 5.58
CA VAL A 33 7.31 -5.53 4.13
C VAL A 33 5.79 -5.58 3.87
N ALA A 34 5.06 -6.46 4.55
CA ALA A 34 3.61 -6.55 4.43
C ALA A 34 2.93 -5.23 4.82
N LEU A 35 3.31 -4.65 5.96
CA LEU A 35 2.78 -3.37 6.41
C LEU A 35 3.15 -2.23 5.46
N ALA A 36 4.38 -2.17 4.94
CA ALA A 36 4.80 -1.20 3.94
C ALA A 36 3.92 -1.26 2.68
N LYS A 37 3.65 -2.46 2.16
CA LYS A 37 2.71 -2.65 1.04
C LYS A 37 1.27 -2.27 1.43
N SER A 38 0.84 -2.56 2.66
CA SER A 38 -0.50 -2.20 3.12
C SER A 38 -0.77 -0.70 3.09
N LEU A 39 0.28 0.14 3.29
CA LEU A 39 0.16 1.59 3.19
C LEU A 39 -0.24 2.01 1.76
N ALA A 40 0.37 1.44 0.73
CA ALA A 40 -0.03 1.67 -0.66
C ALA A 40 -1.45 1.17 -0.94
N VAL A 41 -1.83 0.02 -0.35
CA VAL A 41 -3.15 -0.58 -0.51
C VAL A 41 -4.25 0.27 0.16
N PHE A 42 -3.98 0.99 1.24
CA PHE A 42 -4.91 1.98 1.79
C PHE A 42 -5.26 3.05 0.75
N GLY A 43 -4.28 3.49 -0.05
CA GLY A 43 -4.51 4.41 -1.17
C GLY A 43 -5.41 3.79 -2.25
N ILE A 44 -5.14 2.54 -2.64
CA ILE A 44 -5.98 1.81 -3.60
C ILE A 44 -7.41 1.67 -3.07
N LEU A 45 -7.59 1.41 -1.78
CA LEU A 45 -8.91 1.33 -1.14
C LEU A 45 -9.75 2.60 -1.32
N LEU A 46 -9.13 3.79 -1.23
CA LEU A 46 -9.81 5.05 -1.49
C LEU A 46 -10.32 5.15 -2.93
N LEU A 47 -9.49 4.76 -3.91
CA LEU A 47 -9.85 4.80 -5.32
C LEU A 47 -10.91 3.74 -5.67
N LEU A 48 -10.84 2.55 -5.08
CA LEU A 48 -11.86 1.52 -5.22
C LEU A 48 -13.23 1.98 -4.71
N ARG A 49 -13.27 2.90 -3.72
CA ARG A 49 -14.50 3.50 -3.24
C ARG A 49 -15.18 4.36 -4.31
N ALA A 50 -14.38 5.01 -5.16
CA ALA A 50 -14.86 5.74 -6.35
C ALA A 50 -15.11 4.83 -7.57
N GLY A 51 -14.96 3.50 -7.45
CA GLY A 51 -15.07 2.57 -8.55
C GLY A 51 -13.86 2.56 -9.50
N GLN A 52 -12.75 3.19 -9.09
CA GLN A 52 -11.54 3.28 -9.91
C GLN A 52 -10.50 2.27 -9.43
N VAL A 53 -10.07 1.38 -10.33
CA VAL A 53 -8.97 0.44 -10.05
C VAL A 53 -7.68 1.04 -10.60
N SER A 54 -6.68 1.28 -9.75
CA SER A 54 -5.39 1.81 -10.18
C SER A 54 -4.34 0.71 -10.25
N PHE A 55 -3.81 0.47 -11.45
CA PHE A 55 -2.65 -0.41 -11.68
C PHE A 55 -1.33 0.38 -11.78
N GLY A 56 -1.27 1.57 -11.22
CA GLY A 56 -0.08 2.43 -11.25
C GLY A 56 0.46 2.81 -9.87
N HIS A 57 -0.05 2.21 -8.79
CA HIS A 57 0.42 2.55 -7.43
C HIS A 57 1.87 2.12 -7.16
N ALA A 58 2.38 1.13 -7.90
CA ALA A 58 3.78 0.75 -7.89
C ALA A 58 4.71 1.90 -8.32
N LEU A 59 4.27 2.79 -9.21
CA LEU A 59 5.01 4.01 -9.58
C LEU A 59 5.34 4.85 -8.34
N TYR A 60 4.34 5.15 -7.50
CA TYR A 60 4.52 5.98 -6.30
C TYR A 60 5.35 5.28 -5.23
N LEU A 61 5.18 3.97 -5.09
CA LEU A 61 5.98 3.16 -4.19
C LEU A 61 7.45 3.15 -4.61
N ALA A 62 7.72 2.92 -5.91
CA ALA A 62 9.07 2.94 -6.46
C ALA A 62 9.68 4.35 -6.42
N LEU A 63 8.93 5.39 -6.82
CA LEU A 63 9.39 6.78 -6.74
C LEU A 63 9.84 7.14 -5.32
N ALA A 64 9.05 6.79 -4.32
CA ALA A 64 9.41 7.02 -2.92
C ALA A 64 10.64 6.23 -2.49
N ALA A 65 10.74 4.97 -2.92
CA ALA A 65 11.90 4.13 -2.61
C ALA A 65 13.19 4.73 -3.19
N TYR A 66 13.17 5.18 -4.45
CA TYR A 66 14.31 5.87 -5.05
C TYR A 66 14.58 7.23 -4.40
N THR A 67 13.54 8.01 -4.10
CA THR A 67 13.69 9.28 -3.37
C THR A 67 14.35 9.06 -2.00
N ALA A 68 13.92 8.02 -1.27
CA ALA A 68 14.54 7.65 0.00
C ALA A 68 16.00 7.22 -0.19
N ALA A 69 16.33 6.46 -1.25
CA ALA A 69 17.71 6.06 -1.54
C ALA A 69 18.61 7.27 -1.85
N PHE A 70 18.16 8.19 -2.70
CA PHE A 70 18.90 9.42 -2.99
C PHE A 70 19.06 10.33 -1.76
N THR A 71 17.98 10.50 -0.99
CA THR A 71 18.04 11.31 0.23
C THR A 71 18.98 10.68 1.26
N ALA A 72 19.01 9.35 1.38
CA ALA A 72 19.88 8.64 2.30
C ALA A 72 21.37 8.83 1.99
N MET A 73 21.75 9.04 0.73
CA MET A 73 23.13 9.36 0.34
C MET A 73 23.59 10.72 0.86
N LEU A 74 22.65 11.66 1.06
CA LEU A 74 22.93 13.00 1.58
C LEU A 74 22.75 13.06 3.09
N ILE A 75 21.64 12.54 3.59
CA ILE A 75 21.24 12.56 4.99
C ILE A 75 20.67 11.18 5.34
N PRO A 76 21.44 10.28 5.98
CA PRO A 76 20.99 8.91 6.26
C PRO A 76 20.09 8.82 7.51
N GLU A 77 19.18 9.76 7.71
CA GLU A 77 18.23 9.81 8.83
C GLU A 77 16.84 9.34 8.42
N ALA A 78 16.39 8.20 8.97
CA ALA A 78 15.09 7.58 8.63
C ALA A 78 13.90 8.53 8.84
N LEU A 79 13.95 9.39 9.86
CA LEU A 79 12.92 10.39 10.14
C LEU A 79 12.79 11.45 9.04
N ILE A 80 13.85 11.71 8.27
CA ILE A 80 13.85 12.66 7.16
C ILE A 80 13.47 11.96 5.86
N LEU A 81 13.93 10.72 5.65
CA LEU A 81 13.65 9.95 4.45
C LEU A 81 12.14 9.76 4.24
N LEU A 82 11.41 9.44 5.30
CA LEU A 82 9.98 9.15 5.23
C LEU A 82 9.15 10.35 4.71
N PRO A 83 9.20 11.55 5.32
CA PRO A 83 8.41 12.69 4.85
C PRO A 83 8.86 13.19 3.47
N VAL A 84 10.18 13.19 3.17
CA VAL A 84 10.69 13.61 1.86
C VAL A 84 10.14 12.70 0.75
N ALA A 85 10.21 11.38 0.93
CA ALA A 85 9.69 10.42 -0.02
C ALA A 85 8.15 10.50 -0.17
N ALA A 86 7.43 10.68 0.94
CA ALA A 86 5.98 10.83 0.93
C ALA A 86 5.54 12.11 0.19
N ILE A 87 6.20 13.25 0.45
CA ILE A 87 5.91 14.53 -0.22
C ILE A 87 6.24 14.43 -1.71
N ALA A 88 7.39 13.86 -2.08
CA ALA A 88 7.76 13.65 -3.49
C ALA A 88 6.69 12.82 -4.23
N SER A 89 6.22 11.73 -3.61
CA SER A 89 5.15 10.91 -4.18
C SER A 89 3.82 11.65 -4.28
N ALA A 90 3.48 12.47 -3.30
CA ALA A 90 2.27 13.29 -3.34
C ALA A 90 2.33 14.35 -4.44
N LEU A 91 3.49 15.02 -4.63
CA LEU A 91 3.69 16.01 -5.68
C LEU A 91 3.60 15.39 -7.08
N VAL A 92 4.29 14.27 -7.32
CA VAL A 92 4.16 13.54 -8.59
C VAL A 92 2.75 13.01 -8.75
N GLY A 93 2.11 12.53 -7.66
CA GLY A 93 0.71 12.12 -7.63
C GLY A 93 -0.25 13.26 -7.99
N LEU A 94 0.05 14.48 -7.60
CA LEU A 94 -0.73 15.66 -8.02
C LEU A 94 -0.57 15.91 -9.53
N VAL A 95 0.65 15.93 -10.05
CA VAL A 95 0.92 16.17 -11.48
C VAL A 95 0.25 15.10 -12.35
N VAL A 96 0.49 13.83 -12.03
CA VAL A 96 -0.12 12.69 -12.74
C VAL A 96 -1.64 12.69 -12.56
N GLY A 97 -2.10 12.95 -11.34
CA GLY A 97 -3.52 13.00 -10.99
C GLY A 97 -4.30 14.04 -11.79
N LEU A 98 -3.76 15.23 -12.01
CA LEU A 98 -4.40 16.29 -12.84
C LEU A 98 -4.76 15.80 -14.26
N PHE A 99 -3.97 14.86 -14.76
CA PHE A 99 -4.22 14.25 -16.07
C PHE A 99 -5.14 13.03 -15.96
N VAL A 100 -4.82 12.09 -15.06
CA VAL A 100 -5.47 10.78 -14.97
C VAL A 100 -6.92 10.85 -14.47
N VAL A 101 -7.24 11.79 -13.56
CA VAL A 101 -8.61 11.92 -13.03
C VAL A 101 -9.65 12.44 -14.04
N ARG A 102 -9.26 12.71 -15.26
CA ARG A 102 -10.19 13.01 -16.36
C ARG A 102 -10.84 11.75 -16.93
N TYR A 103 -10.20 10.60 -16.73
CA TYR A 103 -10.63 9.30 -17.23
C TYR A 103 -11.30 8.48 -16.12
N ARG A 104 -12.08 7.48 -16.50
CA ARG A 104 -12.85 6.62 -15.58
C ARG A 104 -12.67 5.16 -15.93
N GLU A 105 -12.96 4.30 -14.96
CA GLU A 105 -13.03 2.84 -15.13
C GLU A 105 -11.78 2.25 -15.76
N ILE A 106 -11.93 1.54 -16.90
CA ILE A 106 -10.83 0.84 -17.58
C ILE A 106 -9.76 1.82 -18.05
N PHE A 107 -10.14 2.98 -18.61
CA PHE A 107 -9.17 3.97 -19.10
C PHE A 107 -8.33 4.57 -17.98
N PHE A 108 -8.93 4.77 -16.81
CA PHE A 108 -8.20 5.20 -15.60
C PHE A 108 -7.13 4.16 -15.22
N GLY A 109 -7.50 2.87 -15.18
CA GLY A 109 -6.60 1.78 -14.84
C GLY A 109 -5.46 1.60 -15.83
N MET A 110 -5.79 1.58 -17.14
CA MET A 110 -4.82 1.43 -18.22
C MET A 110 -3.83 2.59 -18.28
N LEU A 111 -4.30 3.82 -18.10
CA LEU A 111 -3.44 5.00 -18.11
C LEU A 111 -2.44 4.99 -16.95
N ASN A 112 -2.90 4.63 -15.75
CA ASN A 112 -2.04 4.46 -14.59
C ASN A 112 -0.98 3.38 -14.82
N LEU A 113 -1.36 2.25 -15.41
CA LEU A 113 -0.45 1.18 -15.77
C LEU A 113 0.59 1.66 -16.79
N ALA A 114 0.17 2.35 -17.85
CA ALA A 114 1.07 2.89 -18.85
C ALA A 114 2.09 3.86 -18.24
N LEU A 115 1.67 4.76 -17.36
CA LEU A 115 2.55 5.70 -16.67
C LEU A 115 3.55 4.97 -15.74
N SER A 116 3.11 3.91 -15.07
CA SER A 116 4.01 3.07 -14.26
C SER A 116 5.07 2.39 -15.13
N MET A 117 4.70 1.90 -16.32
CA MET A 117 5.63 1.29 -17.27
C MET A 117 6.60 2.30 -17.90
N VAL A 118 6.13 3.52 -18.19
CA VAL A 118 7.02 4.60 -18.63
C VAL A 118 8.05 4.92 -17.55
N PHE A 119 7.59 5.03 -16.28
CA PHE A 119 8.50 5.28 -15.17
C PHE A 119 9.50 4.14 -14.96
N TYR A 120 9.05 2.88 -15.03
CA TYR A 120 9.92 1.71 -15.03
C TYR A 120 11.01 1.80 -16.11
N SER A 121 10.62 2.07 -17.35
CA SER A 121 11.55 2.18 -18.47
C SER A 121 12.55 3.34 -18.31
N LEU A 122 12.14 4.45 -17.69
CA LEU A 122 13.04 5.56 -17.37
C LEU A 122 14.06 5.13 -16.31
N LEU A 123 13.61 4.46 -15.24
CA LEU A 123 14.50 3.95 -14.18
C LEU A 123 15.52 2.95 -14.75
N GLU A 124 15.13 2.11 -15.70
CA GLU A 124 16.01 1.12 -16.30
C GLU A 124 17.01 1.76 -17.28
N LYS A 125 16.55 2.76 -18.06
CA LYS A 125 17.37 3.43 -19.08
C LYS A 125 18.44 4.36 -18.49
N PHE A 126 18.11 5.09 -17.41
CA PHE A 126 19.05 6.03 -16.78
C PHE A 126 20.01 5.34 -15.81
N TYR A 127 20.74 4.36 -16.29
CA TYR A 127 21.67 3.55 -15.50
C TYR A 127 22.67 4.38 -14.68
N SER A 128 23.19 5.47 -15.23
CA SER A 128 24.15 6.36 -14.53
C SER A 128 23.60 7.00 -13.24
N ILE A 129 22.26 7.06 -13.11
CA ILE A 129 21.59 7.68 -11.97
C ILE A 129 20.97 6.62 -11.04
N THR A 130 20.29 5.66 -11.63
CA THR A 130 19.45 4.68 -10.91
C THR A 130 20.13 3.33 -10.70
N HIS A 131 21.28 3.13 -11.31
CA HIS A 131 21.98 1.84 -11.43
C HIS A 131 21.14 0.73 -12.10
N GLY A 132 20.06 1.09 -12.79
CA GLY A 132 19.23 0.18 -13.58
C GLY A 132 18.84 -1.07 -12.83
N THR A 133 19.04 -2.24 -13.45
CA THR A 133 18.73 -3.56 -12.87
C THR A 133 19.59 -3.95 -11.67
N ASP A 134 20.79 -3.38 -11.51
CA ASP A 134 21.66 -3.64 -10.35
C ASP A 134 21.07 -3.04 -9.07
N GLY A 135 20.27 -1.98 -9.22
CA GLY A 135 19.60 -1.30 -8.15
C GLY A 135 20.51 -0.41 -7.29
N MET A 136 19.88 0.40 -6.49
CA MET A 136 20.55 1.31 -5.54
C MET A 136 20.52 0.71 -4.14
N ARG A 137 21.69 0.61 -3.50
CA ARG A 137 21.78 0.21 -2.10
C ARG A 137 21.74 1.45 -1.20
N LEU A 138 20.91 1.38 -0.15
CA LEU A 138 20.89 2.42 0.86
C LEU A 138 22.13 2.30 1.77
N PRO A 139 22.77 3.42 2.13
CA PRO A 139 23.83 3.44 3.12
C PRO A 139 23.31 3.03 4.50
N PRO A 140 24.19 2.77 5.48
CA PRO A 140 23.78 2.58 6.87
C PRO A 140 22.94 3.75 7.35
N LEU A 141 21.74 3.47 7.84
CA LEU A 141 20.78 4.48 8.26
C LEU A 141 20.93 4.79 9.74
N ARG A 142 20.41 5.95 10.15
CA ARG A 142 20.27 6.37 11.54
C ARG A 142 18.82 6.65 11.88
N PHE A 143 18.49 6.52 13.14
CA PHE A 143 17.20 6.93 13.69
C PHE A 143 17.45 7.77 14.92
N ALA A 144 17.10 9.06 14.86
CA ALA A 144 17.39 10.03 15.91
C ALA A 144 18.89 10.05 16.33
N GLY A 145 19.80 9.98 15.34
CA GLY A 145 21.24 9.96 15.56
C GLY A 145 21.83 8.59 15.92
N MET A 146 21.02 7.58 16.26
CA MET A 146 21.47 6.22 16.59
C MET A 146 21.58 5.36 15.32
N PRO A 147 22.63 4.53 15.16
CA PRO A 147 22.77 3.67 14.00
C PRO A 147 21.68 2.60 13.98
N LEU A 148 21.04 2.44 12.83
CA LEU A 148 20.01 1.41 12.57
C LEU A 148 20.68 0.13 12.06
N GLU A 149 21.01 -0.78 12.99
CA GLU A 149 21.67 -2.05 12.65
C GLU A 149 21.04 -3.23 13.39
N GLY A 150 21.20 -4.41 12.80
CA GLY A 150 20.81 -5.69 13.40
C GLY A 150 19.36 -5.73 13.88
N GLU A 151 19.15 -6.20 15.11
CA GLU A 151 17.82 -6.34 15.69
C GLU A 151 17.12 -5.00 15.95
N PHE A 152 17.87 -3.96 16.31
CA PHE A 152 17.33 -2.63 16.55
C PHE A 152 16.67 -2.06 15.29
N GLN A 153 17.29 -2.22 14.11
CA GLN A 153 16.68 -1.84 12.84
C GLN A 153 15.35 -2.56 12.61
N GLY A 154 15.32 -3.87 12.83
CA GLY A 154 14.11 -4.68 12.63
C GLY A 154 12.94 -4.19 13.49
N TRP A 155 13.20 -3.86 14.75
CA TRP A 155 12.19 -3.35 15.66
C TRP A 155 11.73 -1.93 15.33
N VAL A 156 12.65 -1.02 15.08
CA VAL A 156 12.33 0.38 14.75
C VAL A 156 11.48 0.46 13.49
N LEU A 157 11.85 -0.26 12.42
CA LEU A 157 11.11 -0.25 11.16
C LEU A 157 9.75 -0.93 11.28
N LEU A 158 9.64 -2.02 12.04
CA LEU A 158 8.36 -2.68 12.31
C LEU A 158 7.42 -1.76 13.10
N ILE A 159 7.89 -1.15 14.18
CA ILE A 159 7.10 -0.22 14.98
C ILE A 159 6.66 0.98 14.14
N LEU A 160 7.57 1.55 13.34
CA LEU A 160 7.26 2.63 12.41
C LEU A 160 6.15 2.21 11.42
N ALA A 161 6.26 1.02 10.82
CA ALA A 161 5.26 0.50 9.88
C ALA A 161 3.89 0.26 10.57
N VAL A 162 3.87 -0.25 11.80
CA VAL A 162 2.64 -0.43 12.59
C VAL A 162 1.99 0.92 12.91
N VAL A 163 2.77 1.91 13.37
CA VAL A 163 2.27 3.26 13.67
C VAL A 163 1.69 3.92 12.42
N LEU A 164 2.38 3.82 11.29
CA LEU A 164 1.89 4.34 10.01
C LEU A 164 0.61 3.60 9.56
N ALA A 165 0.55 2.29 9.68
CA ALA A 165 -0.64 1.51 9.31
C ALA A 165 -1.85 1.87 10.19
N LEU A 166 -1.67 2.05 11.49
CA LEU A 166 -2.72 2.52 12.39
C LEU A 166 -3.14 3.96 12.05
N GLY A 167 -2.17 4.86 11.84
CA GLY A 167 -2.41 6.26 11.48
C GLY A 167 -3.17 6.39 10.16
N PHE A 168 -2.72 5.73 9.10
CA PHE A 168 -3.41 5.77 7.80
C PHE A 168 -4.73 4.99 7.82
N GLY A 169 -4.83 3.90 8.57
CA GLY A 169 -6.10 3.24 8.80
C GLY A 169 -7.14 4.18 9.44
N ALA A 170 -6.74 4.92 10.48
CA ALA A 170 -7.60 5.94 11.10
C ALA A 170 -7.92 7.09 10.14
N LEU A 171 -6.93 7.58 9.39
CA LEU A 171 -7.11 8.64 8.40
C LEU A 171 -8.10 8.24 7.30
N VAL A 172 -7.92 7.05 6.70
CA VAL A 172 -8.83 6.51 5.66
C VAL A 172 -10.25 6.38 6.23
N ARG A 173 -10.39 5.91 7.45
CA ARG A 173 -11.70 5.81 8.09
C ARG A 173 -12.38 7.16 8.26
N ILE A 174 -11.64 8.16 8.77
CA ILE A 174 -12.15 9.53 8.94
C ILE A 174 -12.52 10.11 7.57
N TYR A 175 -11.64 9.91 6.58
CA TYR A 175 -11.87 10.39 5.21
C TYR A 175 -13.13 9.77 4.60
N LEU A 176 -13.31 8.45 4.70
CA LEU A 176 -14.48 7.75 4.17
C LEU A 176 -15.78 8.14 4.88
N GLY A 177 -15.72 8.56 6.15
CA GLY A 177 -16.86 9.10 6.90
C GLY A 177 -17.16 10.58 6.61
N SER A 178 -16.26 11.31 5.95
CA SER A 178 -16.38 12.71 5.63
C SER A 178 -17.27 12.94 4.39
N PRO A 179 -17.74 14.17 4.13
CA PRO A 179 -18.46 14.52 2.89
C PRO A 179 -17.68 14.16 1.63
N MET A 180 -16.34 14.30 1.65
CA MET A 180 -15.47 13.92 0.53
C MET A 180 -15.48 12.41 0.26
N GLY A 181 -15.44 11.59 1.31
CA GLY A 181 -15.52 10.13 1.19
C GLY A 181 -16.89 9.65 0.71
N GLN A 182 -17.97 10.33 1.11
CA GLN A 182 -19.31 10.07 0.60
C GLN A 182 -19.43 10.47 -0.89
N ALA A 183 -18.85 11.60 -1.27
CA ALA A 183 -18.76 12.02 -2.67
C ALA A 183 -18.00 11.01 -3.53
N LEU A 184 -16.90 10.38 -3.03
CA LEU A 184 -16.23 9.28 -3.73
C LEU A 184 -17.18 8.12 -4.03
N ALA A 185 -17.98 7.70 -3.06
CA ALA A 185 -18.98 6.64 -3.28
C ALA A 185 -20.05 7.08 -4.29
N GLY A 186 -20.39 8.37 -4.31
CA GLY A 186 -21.30 8.96 -5.29
C GLY A 186 -20.76 8.92 -6.73
N ILE A 187 -19.45 9.09 -6.94
CA ILE A 187 -18.80 8.94 -8.25
C ILE A 187 -19.02 7.54 -8.81
N LYS A 188 -18.87 6.51 -7.98
CA LYS A 188 -19.09 5.13 -8.39
C LYS A 188 -20.52 4.84 -8.85
N THR A 189 -21.51 5.51 -8.27
CA THR A 189 -22.93 5.25 -8.54
C THR A 189 -23.46 6.08 -9.70
N ARG A 190 -23.37 7.41 -9.61
CA ARG A 190 -23.79 8.38 -10.65
C ARG A 190 -23.05 9.70 -10.48
N GLU A 191 -21.99 9.90 -11.23
CA GLU A 191 -21.16 11.12 -11.22
C GLU A 191 -21.98 12.38 -11.57
N THR A 192 -22.85 12.30 -12.57
CA THR A 192 -23.71 13.42 -12.99
C THR A 192 -24.59 13.96 -11.87
N ARG A 193 -25.06 13.11 -10.95
CA ARG A 193 -25.84 13.56 -9.79
C ARG A 193 -25.01 14.45 -8.85
N LEU A 194 -23.71 14.13 -8.65
CA LEU A 194 -22.82 14.95 -7.82
C LEU A 194 -22.57 16.32 -8.46
N GLU A 195 -22.42 16.37 -9.79
CA GLU A 195 -22.21 17.62 -10.52
C GLU A 195 -23.42 18.53 -10.43
N PHE A 196 -24.65 17.99 -10.52
CA PHE A 196 -25.88 18.75 -10.29
C PHE A 196 -26.00 19.30 -8.86
N LEU A 197 -25.40 18.63 -7.87
CA LEU A 197 -25.30 19.12 -6.48
C LEU A 197 -24.17 20.13 -6.26
N GLY A 198 -23.45 20.52 -7.33
CA GLY A 198 -22.35 21.48 -7.27
C GLY A 198 -21.01 20.86 -6.77
N VAL A 199 -20.94 19.53 -6.65
CA VAL A 199 -19.70 18.84 -6.19
C VAL A 199 -18.89 18.40 -7.40
N PRO A 200 -17.71 19.02 -7.67
CA PRO A 200 -16.90 18.68 -8.84
C PRO A 200 -16.19 17.34 -8.64
N ALA A 201 -16.67 16.29 -9.29
CA ALA A 201 -16.18 14.92 -9.16
C ALA A 201 -14.67 14.79 -9.42
N ARG A 202 -14.12 15.56 -10.37
CA ARG A 202 -12.69 15.59 -10.66
C ARG A 202 -11.84 16.04 -9.47
N ARG A 203 -12.27 17.07 -8.73
CA ARG A 203 -11.53 17.56 -7.54
C ARG A 203 -11.58 16.55 -6.40
N VAL A 204 -12.72 15.90 -6.21
CA VAL A 204 -12.90 14.85 -5.20
C VAL A 204 -11.97 13.67 -5.51
N LEU A 205 -11.94 13.21 -6.76
CA LEU A 205 -11.09 12.11 -7.18
C LEU A 205 -9.60 12.49 -7.13
N LEU A 206 -9.23 13.73 -7.49
CA LEU A 206 -7.85 14.23 -7.40
C LEU A 206 -7.34 14.22 -5.96
N ALA A 207 -8.14 14.72 -5.01
CA ALA A 207 -7.77 14.72 -3.61
C ALA A 207 -7.52 13.28 -3.09
N ALA A 208 -8.40 12.33 -3.43
CA ALA A 208 -8.21 10.93 -3.09
C ALA A 208 -6.97 10.33 -3.77
N TYR A 209 -6.68 10.70 -5.01
CA TYR A 209 -5.53 10.22 -5.77
C TYR A 209 -4.20 10.70 -5.16
N VAL A 210 -4.11 11.99 -4.82
CA VAL A 210 -2.92 12.57 -4.16
C VAL A 210 -2.69 11.93 -2.78
N LEU A 211 -3.77 11.74 -2.01
CA LEU A 211 -3.69 11.06 -0.73
C LEU A 211 -3.25 9.60 -0.89
N ALA A 212 -3.73 8.92 -1.93
CA ALA A 212 -3.31 7.55 -2.24
C ALA A 212 -1.82 7.49 -2.64
N ALA A 213 -1.33 8.45 -3.42
CA ALA A 213 0.07 8.56 -3.79
C ALA A 213 0.97 8.84 -2.56
N LEU A 214 0.53 9.70 -1.64
CA LEU A 214 1.23 9.97 -0.38
C LEU A 214 1.36 8.69 0.47
N MET A 215 0.27 7.94 0.62
CA MET A 215 0.28 6.67 1.37
C MET A 215 1.21 5.64 0.74
N ALA A 216 1.17 5.50 -0.59
CA ALA A 216 2.10 4.63 -1.32
C ALA A 216 3.54 5.11 -1.16
N GLY A 217 3.76 6.42 -1.11
CA GLY A 217 5.05 7.03 -0.84
C GLY A 217 5.63 6.64 0.52
N CYS A 218 4.83 6.71 1.57
CA CYS A 218 5.25 6.22 2.89
C CYS A 218 5.60 4.73 2.86
N GLY A 219 4.79 3.92 2.16
CA GLY A 219 5.05 2.50 1.97
C GLY A 219 6.37 2.23 1.25
N GLY A 220 6.66 2.97 0.16
CA GLY A 220 7.90 2.87 -0.59
C GLY A 220 9.15 3.24 0.23
N ALA A 221 9.07 4.29 1.05
CA ALA A 221 10.15 4.68 1.94
C ALA A 221 10.44 3.60 3.01
N VAL A 222 9.40 3.06 3.66
CA VAL A 222 9.56 1.97 4.65
C VAL A 222 10.12 0.73 3.96
N LEU A 223 9.64 0.39 2.76
CA LEU A 223 10.14 -0.75 1.99
C LEU A 223 11.63 -0.59 1.67
N ALA A 224 12.05 0.57 1.15
CA ALA A 224 13.45 0.86 0.84
C ALA A 224 14.37 0.75 2.07
N MET A 225 13.94 1.32 3.21
CA MET A 225 14.68 1.22 4.47
C MET A 225 14.79 -0.22 4.99
N THR A 226 13.77 -1.05 4.73
CA THR A 226 13.71 -2.44 5.18
C THR A 226 14.56 -3.35 4.32
N THR A 227 14.45 -3.25 2.99
CA THR A 227 15.18 -4.09 2.04
C THR A 227 16.61 -3.62 1.80
N ARG A 228 16.90 -2.34 2.06
CA ARG A 228 18.18 -1.65 1.75
C ARG A 228 18.61 -1.75 0.28
N LEU A 229 17.73 -2.21 -0.58
CA LEU A 229 17.95 -2.32 -2.02
C LEU A 229 16.70 -1.84 -2.76
N VAL A 230 16.87 -0.92 -3.69
CA VAL A 230 15.82 -0.38 -4.54
C VAL A 230 16.13 -0.70 -5.99
N THR A 231 15.22 -1.37 -6.66
CA THR A 231 15.37 -1.77 -8.07
C THR A 231 14.21 -1.24 -8.91
N PRO A 232 14.36 -1.06 -10.23
CA PRO A 232 13.27 -0.66 -11.12
C PRO A 232 12.06 -1.60 -11.07
N ALA A 233 12.26 -2.88 -10.73
CA ALA A 233 11.20 -3.88 -10.62
C ALA A 233 10.06 -3.45 -9.68
N LEU A 234 10.33 -2.57 -8.70
CA LEU A 234 9.30 -1.98 -7.83
C LEU A 234 8.27 -1.13 -8.61
N ALA A 235 8.62 -0.59 -9.79
CA ALA A 235 7.71 0.17 -10.64
C ALA A 235 7.04 -0.68 -11.72
N TYR A 236 7.42 -1.96 -11.85
CA TYR A 236 6.89 -2.84 -12.89
C TYR A 236 5.42 -3.14 -12.66
N TRP A 237 4.67 -3.40 -13.73
CA TRP A 237 3.22 -3.60 -13.65
C TRP A 237 2.79 -4.74 -12.73
N THR A 238 3.63 -5.79 -12.58
CA THR A 238 3.35 -6.91 -11.66
C THR A 238 3.31 -6.45 -10.21
N ALA A 239 4.17 -5.50 -9.80
CA ALA A 239 4.14 -4.92 -8.46
C ALA A 239 2.83 -4.16 -8.20
N SER A 240 2.30 -3.43 -9.20
CA SER A 240 0.95 -2.84 -9.09
C SER A 240 -0.14 -3.92 -9.00
N GLY A 241 -0.01 -5.00 -9.75
CA GLY A 241 -0.90 -6.16 -9.69
C GLY A 241 -0.91 -6.78 -8.29
N GLU A 242 0.25 -6.97 -7.67
CA GLU A 242 0.37 -7.47 -6.29
C GLU A 242 -0.42 -6.60 -5.29
N LEU A 243 -0.28 -5.26 -5.39
CA LEU A 243 -1.01 -4.34 -4.51
C LEU A 243 -2.54 -4.44 -4.68
N VAL A 244 -3.02 -4.59 -5.92
CA VAL A 244 -4.45 -4.80 -6.20
C VAL A 244 -4.90 -6.17 -5.67
N PHE A 245 -4.09 -7.21 -5.81
CA PHE A 245 -4.38 -8.54 -5.27
C PHE A 245 -4.48 -8.51 -3.74
N ILE A 246 -3.59 -7.79 -3.07
CA ILE A 246 -3.66 -7.56 -1.63
C ILE A 246 -4.98 -6.88 -1.24
N ALA A 247 -5.42 -5.88 -2.02
CA ALA A 247 -6.68 -5.18 -1.77
C ALA A 247 -7.91 -6.11 -1.90
N ILE A 248 -7.91 -7.00 -2.91
CA ILE A 248 -8.97 -7.98 -3.14
C ILE A 248 -8.94 -9.04 -2.04
N LEU A 249 -7.76 -9.60 -1.74
CA LEU A 249 -7.56 -10.64 -0.73
C LEU A 249 -8.03 -10.17 0.65
N GLY A 250 -7.65 -8.96 1.04
CA GLY A 250 -8.06 -8.38 2.31
C GLY A 250 -9.53 -7.98 2.37
N GLY A 251 -10.08 -7.54 1.22
CA GLY A 251 -11.46 -7.07 1.07
C GLY A 251 -11.57 -5.54 1.11
N ALA A 252 -12.01 -4.97 0.00
CA ALA A 252 -12.13 -3.51 -0.19
C ALA A 252 -13.25 -2.84 0.64
N GLY A 253 -14.02 -3.62 1.39
CA GLY A 253 -15.14 -3.13 2.21
C GLY A 253 -14.75 -2.63 3.61
N SER A 254 -13.50 -2.83 4.03
CA SER A 254 -13.04 -2.52 5.39
C SER A 254 -11.65 -1.90 5.41
N VAL A 255 -11.43 -1.01 6.38
CA VAL A 255 -10.11 -0.42 6.66
C VAL A 255 -9.09 -1.45 7.16
N PHE A 256 -9.55 -2.59 7.71
CA PHE A 256 -8.68 -3.69 8.13
C PHE A 256 -8.19 -4.55 6.95
N GLY A 257 -8.92 -4.52 5.83
CA GLY A 257 -8.61 -5.29 4.63
C GLY A 257 -7.15 -5.15 4.17
N PRO A 258 -6.62 -3.92 3.96
CA PRO A 258 -5.25 -3.73 3.50
C PRO A 258 -4.19 -4.42 4.35
N VAL A 259 -4.30 -4.36 5.67
CA VAL A 259 -3.33 -5.00 6.60
C VAL A 259 -3.46 -6.51 6.57
N ILE A 260 -4.68 -7.04 6.70
CA ILE A 260 -4.94 -8.49 6.70
C ILE A 260 -4.53 -9.09 5.35
N GLY A 261 -4.91 -8.42 4.25
CA GLY A 261 -4.55 -8.86 2.90
C GLY A 261 -3.04 -8.86 2.67
N ALA A 262 -2.33 -7.82 3.12
CA ALA A 262 -0.89 -7.73 2.95
C ALA A 262 -0.14 -8.79 3.76
N VAL A 263 -0.52 -9.02 5.01
CA VAL A 263 0.07 -10.06 5.85
C VAL A 263 -0.18 -11.44 5.26
N ALA A 264 -1.43 -11.74 4.87
CA ALA A 264 -1.78 -13.02 4.25
C ALA A 264 -1.03 -13.23 2.93
N PHE A 265 -0.93 -12.19 2.09
CA PHE A 265 -0.23 -12.24 0.81
C PHE A 265 1.28 -12.51 1.00
N GLU A 266 1.96 -11.75 1.86
CA GLU A 266 3.40 -11.91 2.08
C GLU A 266 3.73 -13.25 2.75
N LEU A 267 2.93 -13.72 3.69
CA LEU A 267 3.11 -15.05 4.27
C LEU A 267 2.93 -16.13 3.21
N THR A 268 1.87 -16.06 2.40
CA THR A 268 1.66 -17.01 1.30
C THR A 268 2.83 -16.99 0.31
N ARG A 269 3.32 -15.80 -0.04
CA ARG A 269 4.48 -15.63 -0.93
C ARG A 269 5.73 -16.29 -0.39
N VAL A 270 6.06 -16.06 0.88
CA VAL A 270 7.27 -16.62 1.52
C VAL A 270 7.18 -18.14 1.59
N TYR A 271 6.04 -18.70 2.02
CA TYR A 271 5.88 -20.15 2.09
C TYR A 271 5.80 -20.80 0.70
N ALA A 272 5.11 -20.17 -0.25
CA ALA A 272 5.04 -20.66 -1.62
C ALA A 272 6.42 -20.70 -2.28
N ALA A 273 7.23 -19.64 -2.12
CA ALA A 273 8.58 -19.59 -2.64
C ALA A 273 9.52 -20.62 -1.97
N ALA A 274 9.31 -20.93 -0.69
CA ALA A 274 10.08 -21.94 0.03
C ALA A 274 9.71 -23.37 -0.42
N LEU A 275 8.46 -23.63 -0.81
CA LEU A 275 7.98 -24.94 -1.23
C LEU A 275 8.30 -25.23 -2.71
N VAL A 276 8.02 -24.26 -3.59
CA VAL A 276 8.19 -24.39 -5.04
C VAL A 276 8.66 -23.06 -5.61
N ALA A 277 9.97 -22.85 -5.66
CA ALA A 277 10.58 -21.57 -6.07
C ALA A 277 10.14 -21.11 -7.46
N ASP A 278 9.97 -22.02 -8.42
CA ASP A 278 9.63 -21.70 -9.81
C ASP A 278 8.13 -21.51 -10.05
N ALA A 279 7.27 -21.90 -9.10
CA ALA A 279 5.81 -21.88 -9.27
C ALA A 279 5.06 -21.10 -8.17
N TRP A 280 5.75 -20.28 -7.37
CA TRP A 280 5.12 -19.51 -6.29
C TRP A 280 4.01 -18.58 -6.78
N GLN A 281 4.15 -18.02 -8.00
CA GLN A 281 3.12 -17.18 -8.61
C GLN A 281 1.84 -17.96 -8.91
N LEU A 282 1.96 -19.22 -9.33
CA LEU A 282 0.82 -20.09 -9.57
C LEU A 282 0.07 -20.38 -8.27
N ILE A 283 0.81 -20.62 -7.18
CA ILE A 283 0.21 -20.82 -5.84
C ILE A 283 -0.53 -19.55 -5.41
N LEU A 284 0.09 -18.36 -5.53
CA LEU A 284 -0.56 -17.08 -5.21
C LEU A 284 -1.82 -16.84 -6.07
N GLY A 285 -1.73 -17.08 -7.38
CA GLY A 285 -2.88 -16.95 -8.26
C GLY A 285 -4.01 -17.90 -7.89
N SER A 286 -3.69 -19.15 -7.52
CA SER A 286 -4.68 -20.13 -7.07
C SER A 286 -5.34 -19.73 -5.75
N VAL A 287 -4.57 -19.25 -4.77
CA VAL A 287 -5.11 -18.73 -3.49
C VAL A 287 -6.04 -17.55 -3.74
N LEU A 288 -5.64 -16.61 -4.62
CA LEU A 288 -6.47 -15.47 -4.97
C LEU A 288 -7.77 -15.91 -5.63
N LEU A 289 -7.70 -16.86 -6.59
CA LEU A 289 -8.88 -17.40 -7.26
C LEU A 289 -9.85 -18.03 -6.26
N LEU A 290 -9.34 -18.85 -5.33
CA LEU A 290 -10.14 -19.45 -4.27
C LEU A 290 -10.81 -18.39 -3.40
N VAL A 291 -10.08 -17.32 -3.01
CA VAL A 291 -10.67 -16.24 -2.20
C VAL A 291 -11.75 -15.50 -2.98
N ILE A 292 -11.56 -15.20 -4.26
CA ILE A 292 -12.58 -14.53 -5.09
C ILE A 292 -13.84 -15.40 -5.20
N LEU A 293 -13.70 -16.71 -5.40
CA LEU A 293 -14.82 -17.63 -5.56
C LEU A 293 -15.61 -17.87 -4.25
N PHE A 294 -14.90 -18.04 -3.13
CA PHE A 294 -15.50 -18.46 -1.87
C PHE A 294 -15.67 -17.33 -0.84
N ALA A 295 -14.95 -16.22 -0.99
CA ALA A 295 -14.97 -15.08 -0.09
C ALA A 295 -15.04 -13.75 -0.86
N PRO A 296 -16.15 -13.43 -1.55
CA PRO A 296 -16.26 -12.22 -2.37
C PRO A 296 -16.09 -10.90 -1.57
N GLY A 297 -16.22 -10.94 -0.26
CA GLY A 297 -15.90 -9.82 0.65
C GLY A 297 -14.45 -9.80 1.14
N GLY A 298 -13.57 -10.67 0.61
CA GLY A 298 -12.21 -10.87 1.08
C GLY A 298 -12.14 -11.59 2.44
N LEU A 299 -10.93 -11.75 2.95
CA LEU A 299 -10.69 -12.42 4.25
C LEU A 299 -11.44 -11.73 5.40
N TRP A 300 -11.49 -10.40 5.41
CA TRP A 300 -12.27 -9.66 6.40
C TRP A 300 -13.77 -9.94 6.32
N GLY A 301 -14.33 -10.00 5.11
CA GLY A 301 -15.74 -10.30 4.89
C GLY A 301 -16.11 -11.69 5.39
N MET A 302 -15.26 -12.67 5.14
CA MET A 302 -15.41 -14.05 5.62
C MET A 302 -15.39 -14.11 7.17
N GLY A 303 -14.44 -13.45 7.81
CA GLY A 303 -14.37 -13.37 9.27
C GLY A 303 -15.64 -12.75 9.89
N LYS A 304 -16.15 -11.66 9.27
CA LYS A 304 -17.39 -11.01 9.74
C LYS A 304 -18.62 -11.91 9.60
N SER A 305 -18.75 -12.67 8.50
CA SER A 305 -19.88 -13.58 8.27
C SER A 305 -19.88 -14.74 9.27
N LEU A 306 -18.73 -15.31 9.60
CA LEU A 306 -18.59 -16.36 10.60
C LEU A 306 -18.98 -15.88 12.01
N LEU A 307 -18.59 -14.64 12.38
CA LEU A 307 -18.96 -14.05 13.66
C LEU A 307 -20.44 -13.68 13.75
N SER A 308 -21.09 -13.32 12.65
CA SER A 308 -22.53 -13.03 12.62
C SER A 308 -23.39 -14.28 12.75
N ARG A 309 -22.99 -15.40 12.15
CA ARG A 309 -23.68 -16.70 12.27
C ARG A 309 -23.68 -17.25 13.70
N ARG A 310 -22.61 -16.97 14.48
CA ARG A 310 -22.54 -17.36 15.90
C ARG A 310 -23.49 -16.56 16.83
N LYS A 311 -23.98 -15.40 16.40
CA LYS A 311 -24.91 -14.59 17.22
C LYS A 311 -26.39 -14.94 16.99
N THR A 312 -26.70 -15.74 15.99
CA THR A 312 -28.05 -16.18 15.64
C THR A 312 -28.31 -17.66 15.93
N ALA A 313 -27.31 -18.40 16.40
CA ALA A 313 -27.40 -19.72 16.99
C ALA A 313 -27.24 -19.63 18.52
#